data_96ba468124c2893fda14f1bdfec99c20
#
_entry.id   96ba468124c2893fda14f1bdfec99c20
#
_cell.length_a   1.000
_cell.length_b   1.000
_cell.length_c   1.000
_cell.angle_alpha   90.00
_cell.angle_beta   90.00
_cell.angle_gamma   90.00
#
_symmetry.space_group_name_H-M   'P 1'
#
loop_
_entity.id
_entity.type
_entity.pdbx_description
1 polymer ?
#
loop_
_entity_poly.entity_id
_entity_poly.type
_entity_poly.pdbx_seq_one_letter_code
_entity_poly.pdbx_strand_id
1 'polypeptide(L)'
;SRVSMECNRESIEKIKELYSHYLKNPSISTDSRSIKKGDIFFALKGDNFDGNNFVFQAIEQGASLVVCDNKQIEKGDKILLCENSLTMLQNLATYHRKQLKTTIIGISGTNGKTTTKELIQVVLSKKFKTLATKGNLNNHIGVPLTLLSIPCDTEIAIVEMGANHVGEIGFLCDIAMPDLAILTNIGTAHIEGFGSRENIIKTKKELFDFVKNNSCEKSHIFVNFDDEALKDETFSKKTTYSLNTKADISAKACCENGYAQIIYKDNLIASNLVGVYNAYNILAALTIGLHFGVELEQIKKAIEQYTPSNNRSQILKTNNNTLILDCYNANPSSCTSSIESFANMEANHKMVFMGAMKELGEVS
;
A
#
# COMPACT_ATOMS: atom_id res chain seq x y z
N SER A 1 7.48 6.45 -21.97
CA SER A 1 8.63 5.80 -22.60
C SER A 1 8.98 4.59 -21.76
N ARG A 2 8.83 3.41 -22.33
CA ARG A 2 9.46 2.20 -21.79
C ARG A 2 10.94 2.55 -21.66
N VAL A 3 11.43 2.65 -20.43
CA VAL A 3 12.84 2.44 -20.20
C VAL A 3 13.04 0.96 -20.54
N SER A 4 13.43 0.70 -21.77
CA SER A 4 13.95 -0.59 -22.14
C SER A 4 15.14 -0.82 -21.20
N MET A 5 14.97 -1.72 -20.22
CA MET A 5 16.10 -2.29 -19.53
C MET A 5 16.92 -3.00 -20.62
N GLU A 6 17.90 -2.35 -21.18
CA GLU A 6 19.06 -3.02 -21.72
C GLU A 6 19.78 -3.65 -20.53
N CYS A 7 19.17 -4.70 -20.01
CA CYS A 7 19.77 -5.53 -19.00
C CYS A 7 20.94 -6.21 -19.72
N ASN A 8 22.15 -5.77 -19.43
CA ASN A 8 23.37 -6.43 -19.88
C ASN A 8 23.26 -7.91 -19.47
N ARG A 9 23.66 -8.83 -20.33
CA ARG A 9 23.57 -10.29 -20.13
C ARG A 9 24.09 -10.74 -18.75
N GLU A 10 25.18 -10.10 -18.29
CA GLU A 10 25.76 -10.28 -16.97
C GLU A 10 24.80 -9.91 -15.82
N SER A 11 24.01 -8.86 -15.97
CA SER A 11 23.01 -8.45 -14.98
C SER A 11 21.87 -9.46 -14.85
N ILE A 12 21.46 -10.07 -15.95
CA ILE A 12 20.40 -11.10 -15.96
C ILE A 12 20.91 -12.38 -15.26
N GLU A 13 22.14 -12.78 -15.51
CA GLU A 13 22.74 -13.95 -14.87
C GLU A 13 22.86 -13.75 -13.35
N LYS A 14 23.31 -12.57 -12.91
CA LYS A 14 23.36 -12.21 -11.48
C LYS A 14 21.99 -12.24 -10.80
N ILE A 15 20.96 -11.75 -11.47
CA ILE A 15 19.59 -11.79 -10.91
C ILE A 15 19.12 -13.24 -10.77
N LYS A 16 19.36 -14.10 -11.74
CA LYS A 16 18.99 -15.53 -11.69
C LYS A 16 19.73 -16.26 -10.57
N GLU A 17 21.01 -16.00 -10.40
CA GLU A 17 21.81 -16.56 -9.32
C GLU A 17 21.29 -16.10 -7.96
N LEU A 18 21.06 -14.79 -7.80
CA LEU A 18 20.49 -14.22 -6.60
C LEU A 18 19.08 -14.76 -6.32
N TYR A 19 18.26 -14.95 -7.34
CA TYR A 19 16.93 -15.53 -7.19
C TYR A 19 16.98 -16.99 -6.74
N SER A 20 17.91 -17.78 -7.25
CA SER A 20 18.12 -19.15 -6.78
C SER A 20 18.52 -19.20 -5.31
N HIS A 21 19.33 -18.25 -4.86
CA HIS A 21 19.68 -18.10 -3.45
C HIS A 21 18.48 -17.68 -2.61
N TYR A 22 17.70 -16.69 -3.10
CA TYR A 22 16.48 -16.21 -2.46
C TYR A 22 15.45 -17.35 -2.28
N LEU A 23 15.27 -18.24 -3.24
CA LEU A 23 14.35 -19.37 -3.12
C LEU A 23 14.73 -20.34 -1.98
N LYS A 24 16.00 -20.43 -1.65
CA LYS A 24 16.49 -21.23 -0.50
C LYS A 24 16.36 -20.49 0.82
N ASN A 25 16.48 -19.17 0.80
CA ASN A 25 16.45 -18.27 1.96
C ASN A 25 15.58 -17.05 1.63
N PRO A 26 14.23 -17.16 1.61
CA PRO A 26 13.34 -16.10 1.14
C PRO A 26 13.13 -15.02 2.22
N SER A 27 14.19 -14.53 2.80
CA SER A 27 14.16 -13.50 3.84
C SER A 27 15.14 -12.39 3.49
N ILE A 28 14.63 -11.20 3.29
CA ILE A 28 15.37 -10.00 2.90
C ILE A 28 15.46 -9.04 4.09
N SER A 29 16.66 -8.52 4.32
CA SER A 29 16.87 -7.41 5.26
C SER A 29 17.57 -6.24 4.56
N THR A 30 17.15 -5.03 4.89
CA THR A 30 17.81 -3.79 4.48
C THR A 30 18.31 -3.00 5.70
N ASP A 31 18.09 -3.51 6.91
CA ASP A 31 18.49 -2.91 8.18
C ASP A 31 19.55 -3.78 8.86
N SER A 32 20.78 -3.26 8.95
CA SER A 32 21.92 -3.95 9.58
C SER A 32 21.73 -4.23 11.07
N ARG A 33 20.78 -3.56 11.73
CA ARG A 33 20.50 -3.71 13.17
C ARG A 33 19.60 -4.91 13.48
N SER A 34 18.88 -5.44 12.49
CA SER A 34 17.86 -6.46 12.67
C SER A 34 18.05 -7.70 11.81
N ILE A 35 19.27 -7.99 11.41
CA ILE A 35 19.62 -9.17 10.58
C ILE A 35 19.38 -10.45 11.39
N LYS A 36 18.67 -11.39 10.77
CA LYS A 36 18.42 -12.72 11.28
C LYS A 36 19.29 -13.74 10.52
N LYS A 37 19.58 -14.86 11.16
CA LYS A 37 20.29 -15.97 10.52
C LYS A 37 19.56 -16.42 9.24
N GLY A 38 20.28 -16.45 8.14
CA GLY A 38 19.77 -16.83 6.83
C GLY A 38 19.30 -15.67 5.97
N ASP A 39 19.20 -14.45 6.50
CA ASP A 39 18.77 -13.27 5.73
C ASP A 39 19.72 -12.99 4.57
N ILE A 40 19.15 -12.47 3.48
CA ILE A 40 19.90 -11.79 2.43
C ILE A 40 19.88 -10.31 2.78
N PHE A 41 21.05 -9.75 3.09
CA PHE A 41 21.18 -8.34 3.41
C PHE A 41 21.51 -7.52 2.16
N PHE A 42 20.70 -6.49 1.90
CA PHE A 42 20.94 -5.48 0.86
C PHE A 42 21.54 -4.22 1.49
N ALA A 43 22.78 -3.91 1.13
CA ALA A 43 23.47 -2.71 1.60
C ALA A 43 22.98 -1.49 0.83
N LEU A 44 21.96 -0.81 1.35
CA LEU A 44 21.38 0.40 0.77
C LEU A 44 22.05 1.65 1.31
N LYS A 45 21.97 2.75 0.56
CA LYS A 45 22.46 4.08 0.94
C LYS A 45 21.30 5.02 1.20
N GLY A 46 21.40 5.79 2.27
CA GLY A 46 20.53 6.93 2.57
C GLY A 46 21.36 8.20 2.74
N ASP A 47 20.72 9.32 3.07
CA ASP A 47 21.39 10.62 3.21
C ASP A 47 22.49 10.62 4.30
N ASN A 48 22.26 9.87 5.40
CA ASN A 48 23.17 9.80 6.55
C ASN A 48 23.61 8.37 6.86
N PHE A 49 23.44 7.43 5.94
CA PHE A 49 23.67 6.03 6.19
C PHE A 49 24.18 5.34 4.91
N ASP A 50 25.21 4.48 5.06
CA ASP A 50 25.68 3.61 4.00
C ASP A 50 25.77 2.17 4.51
N GLY A 51 24.86 1.32 4.01
CA GLY A 51 24.83 -0.11 4.35
C GLY A 51 26.08 -0.87 3.98
N ASN A 52 26.89 -0.40 3.02
CA ASN A 52 28.17 -1.03 2.67
C ASN A 52 29.17 -1.05 3.83
N ASN A 53 29.04 -0.14 4.80
CA ASN A 53 29.89 -0.13 6.01
C ASN A 53 29.58 -1.31 6.95
N PHE A 54 28.48 -2.03 6.76
CA PHE A 54 28.01 -3.10 7.64
C PHE A 54 28.04 -4.49 7.00
N VAL A 55 28.70 -4.65 5.85
CA VAL A 55 28.75 -5.91 5.10
C VAL A 55 29.29 -7.05 5.95
N PHE A 56 30.46 -6.87 6.57
CA PHE A 56 31.09 -7.91 7.38
C PHE A 56 30.33 -8.18 8.69
N GLN A 57 29.80 -7.14 9.31
CA GLN A 57 28.91 -7.28 10.47
C GLN A 57 27.66 -8.10 10.13
N ALA A 58 27.05 -7.87 8.97
CA ALA A 58 25.90 -8.64 8.51
C ALA A 58 26.22 -10.12 8.37
N ILE A 59 27.39 -10.47 7.82
CA ILE A 59 27.85 -11.85 7.73
C ILE A 59 28.05 -12.47 9.11
N GLU A 60 28.67 -11.75 10.04
CA GLU A 60 28.87 -12.20 11.43
C GLU A 60 27.54 -12.44 12.15
N GLN A 61 26.52 -11.63 11.87
CA GLN A 61 25.16 -11.79 12.41
C GLN A 61 24.37 -12.93 11.77
N GLY A 62 24.92 -13.59 10.77
CA GLY A 62 24.36 -14.78 10.16
C GLY A 62 23.66 -14.57 8.81
N ALA A 63 23.88 -13.43 8.14
CA ALA A 63 23.39 -13.26 6.78
C ALA A 63 23.89 -14.39 5.88
N SER A 64 23.00 -14.95 5.07
CA SER A 64 23.37 -16.01 4.10
C SER A 64 24.06 -15.44 2.87
N LEU A 65 23.74 -14.20 2.53
CA LEU A 65 24.33 -13.46 1.42
C LEU A 65 24.22 -11.97 1.71
N VAL A 66 25.19 -11.18 1.25
CA VAL A 66 25.17 -9.73 1.28
C VAL A 66 25.25 -9.19 -0.14
N VAL A 67 24.31 -8.37 -0.55
CA VAL A 67 24.34 -7.64 -1.82
C VAL A 67 24.83 -6.23 -1.55
N CYS A 68 25.93 -5.84 -2.17
CA CYS A 68 26.57 -4.53 -1.95
C CYS A 68 27.11 -3.94 -3.25
N ASP A 69 27.37 -2.63 -3.24
CA ASP A 69 27.79 -1.87 -4.42
C ASP A 69 29.08 -1.04 -4.20
N ASN A 70 29.78 -1.23 -3.08
CA ASN A 70 31.10 -0.66 -2.90
C ASN A 70 32.16 -1.59 -3.49
N LYS A 71 32.76 -1.14 -4.60
CA LYS A 71 33.77 -1.91 -5.36
C LYS A 71 35.07 -2.19 -4.60
N GLN A 72 35.30 -1.51 -3.46
CA GLN A 72 36.50 -1.74 -2.61
C GLN A 72 36.30 -2.93 -1.68
N ILE A 73 35.07 -3.47 -1.54
CA ILE A 73 34.83 -4.66 -0.74
C ILE A 73 35.38 -5.88 -1.49
N GLU A 74 36.20 -6.66 -0.79
CA GLU A 74 36.75 -7.90 -1.35
C GLU A 74 35.66 -8.94 -1.64
N LYS A 75 35.77 -9.59 -2.76
CA LYS A 75 34.86 -10.69 -3.13
C LYS A 75 34.97 -11.84 -2.13
N GLY A 76 33.84 -12.43 -1.82
CA GLY A 76 33.76 -13.61 -0.93
C GLY A 76 32.51 -14.42 -1.26
N ASP A 77 32.47 -15.64 -0.74
CA ASP A 77 31.36 -16.58 -1.04
C ASP A 77 29.99 -16.10 -0.60
N LYS A 78 29.94 -15.17 0.39
CA LYS A 78 28.73 -14.58 0.91
C LYS A 78 28.53 -13.12 0.46
N ILE A 79 29.26 -12.67 -0.55
CA ILE A 79 29.24 -11.30 -1.03
C ILE A 79 28.93 -11.27 -2.53
N LEU A 80 27.84 -10.63 -2.90
CA LEU A 80 27.47 -10.33 -4.28
C LEU A 80 27.66 -8.84 -4.54
N LEU A 81 28.67 -8.50 -5.34
CA LEU A 81 28.90 -7.12 -5.80
C LEU A 81 28.05 -6.81 -7.02
N CYS A 82 27.40 -5.66 -7.00
CA CYS A 82 26.60 -5.13 -8.10
C CYS A 82 26.88 -3.64 -8.34
N GLU A 83 26.33 -3.09 -9.41
CA GLU A 83 26.49 -1.66 -9.71
C GLU A 83 25.68 -0.77 -8.73
N ASN A 84 24.47 -1.20 -8.35
CA ASN A 84 23.59 -0.47 -7.42
C ASN A 84 22.70 -1.47 -6.66
N SER A 85 22.85 -1.50 -5.35
CA SER A 85 22.11 -2.45 -4.49
C SER A 85 20.62 -2.24 -4.49
N LEU A 86 20.15 -1.00 -4.54
CA LEU A 86 18.72 -0.68 -4.62
C LEU A 86 18.11 -1.16 -5.93
N THR A 87 18.77 -0.88 -7.04
CA THR A 87 18.33 -1.36 -8.37
C THR A 87 18.30 -2.88 -8.41
N MET A 88 19.28 -3.55 -7.80
CA MET A 88 19.31 -5.01 -7.71
C MET A 88 18.13 -5.55 -6.89
N LEU A 89 17.78 -4.91 -5.78
CA LEU A 89 16.59 -5.24 -4.97
C LEU A 89 15.30 -5.12 -5.79
N GLN A 90 15.15 -4.02 -6.51
CA GLN A 90 13.99 -3.75 -7.37
C GLN A 90 13.89 -4.77 -8.52
N ASN A 91 15.00 -5.07 -9.15
CA ASN A 91 15.06 -6.06 -10.25
C ASN A 91 14.78 -7.47 -9.75
N LEU A 92 15.27 -7.84 -8.58
CA LEU A 92 14.95 -9.12 -7.94
C LEU A 92 13.45 -9.23 -7.65
N ALA A 93 12.85 -8.16 -7.12
CA ALA A 93 11.44 -8.11 -6.84
C ALA A 93 10.59 -8.25 -8.11
N THR A 94 10.96 -7.57 -9.19
CA THR A 94 10.28 -7.68 -10.49
C THR A 94 10.45 -9.09 -11.08
N TYR A 95 11.64 -9.66 -10.95
CA TYR A 95 11.90 -11.04 -11.40
C TYR A 95 11.01 -12.03 -10.64
N HIS A 96 10.93 -11.92 -9.32
CA HIS A 96 10.05 -12.73 -8.48
C HIS A 96 8.57 -12.53 -8.88
N ARG A 97 8.13 -11.29 -9.06
CA ARG A 97 6.77 -10.97 -9.53
C ARG A 97 6.41 -11.72 -10.80
N LYS A 98 7.33 -11.80 -11.76
CA LYS A 98 7.11 -12.51 -13.04
C LYS A 98 7.00 -14.02 -12.88
N GLN A 99 7.54 -14.61 -11.80
CA GLN A 99 7.41 -16.04 -11.51
C GLN A 99 6.10 -16.36 -10.78
N LEU A 100 5.45 -15.37 -10.17
CA LEU A 100 4.22 -15.56 -9.38
C LEU A 100 3.00 -15.68 -10.28
N LYS A 101 2.10 -16.60 -9.93
CA LYS A 101 0.73 -16.67 -10.46
C LYS A 101 -0.25 -15.78 -9.69
N THR A 102 0.21 -15.16 -8.62
CA THR A 102 -0.56 -14.27 -7.73
C THR A 102 -1.18 -13.13 -8.52
N THR A 103 -2.45 -12.88 -8.30
CA THR A 103 -3.12 -11.66 -8.78
C THR A 103 -2.73 -10.50 -7.87
N ILE A 104 -2.25 -9.39 -8.45
CA ILE A 104 -1.83 -8.21 -7.68
C ILE A 104 -2.84 -7.09 -7.87
N ILE A 105 -3.37 -6.59 -6.75
CA ILE A 105 -4.18 -5.38 -6.67
C ILE A 105 -3.30 -4.25 -6.19
N GLY A 106 -3.09 -3.23 -7.03
CA GLY A 106 -2.42 -2.00 -6.64
C GLY A 106 -3.41 -1.04 -5.98
N ILE A 107 -3.03 -0.46 -4.86
CA ILE A 107 -3.81 0.56 -4.17
C ILE A 107 -2.99 1.82 -3.94
N SER A 108 -3.55 2.96 -4.29
CA SER A 108 -3.02 4.29 -3.98
C SER A 108 -4.16 5.25 -3.65
N GLY A 109 -3.86 6.51 -3.54
CA GLY A 109 -4.79 7.58 -3.16
C GLY A 109 -4.15 8.53 -2.15
N THR A 110 -4.86 9.56 -1.76
CA THR A 110 -4.38 10.52 -0.77
C THR A 110 -4.60 10.03 0.65
N ASN A 111 -5.82 9.65 0.99
CA ASN A 111 -6.22 9.19 2.32
C ASN A 111 -6.82 7.78 2.25
N GLY A 112 -6.69 7.03 3.33
CA GLY A 112 -7.35 5.75 3.50
C GLY A 112 -6.68 4.56 2.80
N LYS A 113 -5.52 4.72 2.19
CA LYS A 113 -4.78 3.63 1.53
C LYS A 113 -4.59 2.42 2.44
N THR A 114 -3.99 2.62 3.60
CA THR A 114 -3.65 1.54 4.53
C THR A 114 -4.89 0.89 5.12
N THR A 115 -5.86 1.68 5.56
CA THR A 115 -7.12 1.17 6.10
C THR A 115 -7.89 0.37 5.04
N THR A 116 -8.01 0.90 3.83
CA THR A 116 -8.69 0.21 2.72
C THR A 116 -7.95 -1.08 2.34
N LYS A 117 -6.64 -1.05 2.26
CA LYS A 117 -5.80 -2.24 2.01
C LYS A 117 -6.08 -3.33 3.04
N GLU A 118 -6.10 -2.99 4.32
CA GLU A 118 -6.34 -3.96 5.39
C GLU A 118 -7.77 -4.52 5.36
N LEU A 119 -8.77 -3.68 5.07
CA LEU A 119 -10.15 -4.12 4.88
C LEU A 119 -10.28 -5.06 3.68
N ILE A 120 -9.65 -4.73 2.55
CA ILE A 120 -9.63 -5.60 1.37
C ILE A 120 -9.01 -6.95 1.72
N GLN A 121 -7.91 -6.95 2.46
CA GLN A 121 -7.24 -8.20 2.85
C GLN A 121 -8.13 -9.08 3.72
N VAL A 122 -8.75 -8.55 4.77
CA VAL A 122 -9.63 -9.37 5.63
C VAL A 122 -10.85 -9.90 4.90
N VAL A 123 -11.40 -9.13 3.95
CA VAL A 123 -12.51 -9.56 3.09
C VAL A 123 -12.07 -10.69 2.16
N LEU A 124 -11.01 -10.51 1.40
CA LEU A 124 -10.52 -11.50 0.44
C LEU A 124 -9.99 -12.76 1.12
N SER A 125 -9.47 -12.64 2.34
CA SER A 125 -8.99 -13.78 3.14
C SER A 125 -10.09 -14.76 3.54
N LYS A 126 -11.36 -14.38 3.42
CA LYS A 126 -12.49 -15.31 3.61
C LYS A 126 -12.57 -16.40 2.52
N LYS A 127 -11.96 -16.16 1.38
CA LYS A 127 -12.03 -17.07 0.23
C LYS A 127 -10.66 -17.43 -0.34
N PHE A 128 -9.66 -16.58 -0.21
CA PHE A 128 -8.37 -16.72 -0.85
C PHE A 128 -7.22 -16.69 0.14
N LYS A 129 -6.10 -17.26 -0.26
CA LYS A 129 -4.83 -17.05 0.41
C LYS A 129 -4.26 -15.70 -0.02
N THR A 130 -4.16 -14.78 0.93
CA THR A 130 -3.83 -13.39 0.65
C THR A 130 -2.56 -12.92 1.35
N LEU A 131 -1.97 -11.87 0.79
CA LEU A 131 -0.92 -11.09 1.42
C LEU A 131 -1.17 -9.61 1.11
N ALA A 132 -0.82 -8.74 2.03
CA ALA A 132 -0.88 -7.30 1.82
C ALA A 132 0.40 -6.63 2.30
N THR A 133 0.70 -5.46 1.76
CA THR A 133 1.78 -4.58 2.25
C THR A 133 1.69 -4.43 3.76
N LYS A 134 2.80 -4.66 4.46
CA LYS A 134 2.90 -4.44 5.91
C LYS A 134 3.15 -2.96 6.19
N GLY A 135 2.36 -2.39 7.12
CA GLY A 135 2.50 -0.99 7.49
C GLY A 135 2.42 -0.07 6.27
N ASN A 136 3.39 0.79 6.12
CA ASN A 136 3.51 1.78 5.04
C ASN A 136 4.67 1.48 4.08
N LEU A 137 5.04 0.22 3.86
CA LEU A 137 6.09 -0.18 2.91
C LEU A 137 5.65 0.04 1.45
N ASN A 138 5.38 1.30 1.12
CA ASN A 138 4.70 1.72 -0.10
C ASN A 138 5.57 2.55 -1.07
N ASN A 139 6.86 2.68 -0.79
CA ASN A 139 7.83 3.43 -1.60
C ASN A 139 8.73 2.51 -2.45
N HIS A 140 9.75 3.10 -3.07
CA HIS A 140 10.72 2.43 -3.93
C HIS A 140 11.58 1.34 -3.24
N ILE A 141 11.56 1.26 -1.91
CA ILE A 141 12.17 0.18 -1.11
C ILE A 141 11.07 -0.77 -0.61
N GLY A 142 9.98 -0.22 -0.10
CA GLY A 142 8.90 -0.97 0.52
C GLY A 142 8.12 -1.86 -0.46
N VAL A 143 7.88 -1.38 -1.68
CA VAL A 143 7.19 -2.18 -2.72
C VAL A 143 8.03 -3.40 -3.13
N PRO A 144 9.35 -3.29 -3.41
CA PRO A 144 10.19 -4.46 -3.63
C PRO A 144 10.17 -5.45 -2.46
N LEU A 145 10.26 -4.97 -1.22
CA LEU A 145 10.22 -5.83 -0.03
C LEU A 145 8.88 -6.56 0.11
N THR A 146 7.78 -5.88 -0.19
CA THR A 146 6.44 -6.49 -0.20
C THR A 146 6.36 -7.62 -1.24
N LEU A 147 6.82 -7.38 -2.47
CA LEU A 147 6.82 -8.39 -3.52
C LEU A 147 7.65 -9.61 -3.13
N LEU A 148 8.84 -9.40 -2.58
CA LEU A 148 9.74 -10.47 -2.14
C LEU A 148 9.23 -11.21 -0.89
N SER A 149 8.21 -10.71 -0.23
CA SER A 149 7.52 -11.40 0.87
C SER A 149 6.38 -12.30 0.41
N ILE A 150 6.02 -12.28 -0.88
CA ILE A 150 4.90 -13.06 -1.43
C ILE A 150 5.34 -14.51 -1.68
N PRO A 151 4.81 -15.49 -0.91
CA PRO A 151 5.00 -16.91 -1.23
C PRO A 151 4.35 -17.30 -2.55
N CYS A 152 4.88 -18.33 -3.22
CA CYS A 152 4.39 -18.77 -4.53
C CYS A 152 2.96 -19.29 -4.53
N ASP A 153 2.42 -19.68 -3.38
CA ASP A 153 1.05 -20.17 -3.20
C ASP A 153 0.04 -19.08 -2.84
N THR A 154 0.44 -17.83 -2.74
CA THR A 154 -0.44 -16.68 -2.53
C THR A 154 -1.33 -16.48 -3.76
N GLU A 155 -2.63 -16.39 -3.57
CA GLU A 155 -3.60 -16.24 -4.66
C GLU A 155 -3.80 -14.77 -5.04
N ILE A 156 -3.91 -13.89 -4.03
CA ILE A 156 -4.11 -12.44 -4.22
C ILE A 156 -3.19 -11.67 -3.26
N ALA A 157 -2.49 -10.68 -3.79
CA ALA A 157 -1.71 -9.74 -2.99
C ALA A 157 -2.20 -8.31 -3.21
N ILE A 158 -2.26 -7.53 -2.13
CA ILE A 158 -2.63 -6.11 -2.17
C ILE A 158 -1.38 -5.29 -1.90
N VAL A 159 -0.94 -4.55 -2.91
CA VAL A 159 0.30 -3.76 -2.88
C VAL A 159 -0.03 -2.28 -2.80
N GLU A 160 0.28 -1.68 -1.65
CA GLU A 160 0.12 -0.25 -1.42
C GLU A 160 1.24 0.52 -2.11
N MET A 161 0.89 1.61 -2.80
CA MET A 161 1.82 2.48 -3.52
C MET A 161 1.63 3.93 -3.11
N GLY A 162 2.69 4.53 -2.57
CA GLY A 162 2.75 5.93 -2.17
C GLY A 162 3.68 6.73 -3.06
N ALA A 163 3.41 8.03 -3.19
CA ALA A 163 4.25 8.94 -3.95
C ALA A 163 4.23 10.35 -3.35
N ASN A 164 5.35 11.05 -3.52
CA ASN A 164 5.53 12.46 -3.19
C ASN A 164 5.79 13.31 -4.44
N HIS A 165 6.16 12.69 -5.58
CA HIS A 165 6.53 13.35 -6.81
C HIS A 165 5.90 12.67 -8.03
N VAL A 166 5.75 13.44 -9.12
CA VAL A 166 5.28 12.94 -10.42
C VAL A 166 6.19 11.81 -10.91
N GLY A 167 5.62 10.75 -11.45
CA GLY A 167 6.34 9.60 -12.00
C GLY A 167 6.61 8.47 -11.01
N GLU A 168 6.50 8.73 -9.70
CA GLU A 168 6.83 7.70 -8.69
C GLU A 168 5.84 6.53 -8.68
N ILE A 169 4.54 6.77 -8.87
CA ILE A 169 3.56 5.67 -8.95
C ILE A 169 3.81 4.80 -10.18
N GLY A 170 4.05 5.41 -11.35
CA GLY A 170 4.40 4.68 -12.56
C GLY A 170 5.65 3.83 -12.39
N PHE A 171 6.66 4.36 -11.71
CA PHE A 171 7.87 3.61 -11.38
C PHE A 171 7.57 2.38 -10.49
N LEU A 172 6.74 2.54 -9.46
CA LEU A 172 6.33 1.42 -8.60
C LEU A 172 5.50 0.39 -9.37
N CYS A 173 4.66 0.84 -10.30
CA CYS A 173 3.90 -0.04 -11.18
C CYS A 173 4.79 -0.87 -12.11
N ASP A 174 5.88 -0.30 -12.60
CA ASP A 174 6.85 -1.05 -13.42
C ASP A 174 7.52 -2.19 -12.62
N ILE A 175 7.66 -2.01 -11.31
CA ILE A 175 8.20 -3.04 -10.42
C ILE A 175 7.13 -4.09 -10.07
N ALA A 176 5.96 -3.65 -9.60
CA ALA A 176 4.93 -4.52 -9.05
C ALA A 176 4.02 -5.15 -10.10
N MET A 177 3.88 -4.53 -11.27
CA MET A 177 3.05 -5.00 -12.37
C MET A 177 1.63 -5.39 -11.91
N PRO A 178 0.85 -4.44 -11.33
CA PRO A 178 -0.48 -4.75 -10.83
C PRO A 178 -1.44 -5.16 -11.94
N ASP A 179 -2.28 -6.15 -11.64
CA ASP A 179 -3.36 -6.62 -12.54
C ASP A 179 -4.61 -5.76 -12.39
N LEU A 180 -4.95 -5.39 -11.17
CA LEU A 180 -6.09 -4.55 -10.83
C LEU A 180 -5.62 -3.33 -10.06
N ALA A 181 -6.45 -2.28 -10.04
CA ALA A 181 -6.12 -1.05 -9.35
C ALA A 181 -7.34 -0.39 -8.70
N ILE A 182 -7.07 0.24 -7.55
CA ILE A 182 -8.01 1.12 -6.87
C ILE A 182 -7.30 2.39 -6.40
N LEU A 183 -7.95 3.53 -6.57
CA LEU A 183 -7.59 4.80 -5.96
C LEU A 183 -8.66 5.18 -4.94
N THR A 184 -8.26 5.36 -3.69
CA THR A 184 -9.22 5.64 -2.61
C THR A 184 -9.90 7.00 -2.78
N ASN A 185 -9.11 8.03 -3.00
CA ASN A 185 -9.52 9.41 -3.23
C ASN A 185 -8.33 10.23 -3.69
N ILE A 186 -8.60 11.45 -4.18
CA ILE A 186 -7.57 12.43 -4.50
C ILE A 186 -7.82 13.72 -3.74
N GLY A 187 -7.01 13.95 -2.72
CA GLY A 187 -7.00 15.17 -1.91
C GLY A 187 -5.81 16.08 -2.22
N THR A 188 -5.37 16.82 -1.20
CA THR A 188 -4.34 17.87 -1.30
C THR A 188 -3.05 17.55 -0.52
N ALA A 189 -2.85 16.28 -0.11
CA ALA A 189 -1.63 15.88 0.60
C ALA A 189 -0.39 15.98 -0.31
N HIS A 190 0.77 16.26 0.29
CA HIS A 190 2.07 16.33 -0.39
C HIS A 190 2.17 17.40 -1.49
N ILE A 191 1.42 18.53 -1.39
CA ILE A 191 1.45 19.62 -2.37
C ILE A 191 2.88 20.12 -2.59
N GLU A 192 3.70 20.21 -1.55
CA GLU A 192 5.09 20.64 -1.64
C GLU A 192 5.89 19.80 -2.65
N GLY A 193 5.76 18.48 -2.60
CA GLY A 193 6.47 17.57 -3.51
C GLY A 193 5.90 17.54 -4.92
N PHE A 194 4.59 17.70 -5.08
CA PHE A 194 3.92 17.68 -6.40
C PHE A 194 3.85 19.03 -7.07
N GLY A 195 3.90 20.13 -6.33
CA GLY A 195 3.83 21.50 -6.82
C GLY A 195 2.43 21.98 -7.19
N SER A 196 1.49 21.12 -7.54
CA SER A 196 0.11 21.46 -7.88
C SER A 196 -0.86 20.30 -7.64
N ARG A 197 -2.16 20.61 -7.57
CA ARG A 197 -3.21 19.58 -7.50
C ARG A 197 -3.29 18.75 -8.78
N GLU A 198 -3.09 19.36 -9.95
CA GLU A 198 -3.06 18.66 -11.23
C GLU A 198 -1.98 17.58 -11.27
N ASN A 199 -0.82 17.87 -10.72
CA ASN A 199 0.27 16.90 -10.61
C ASN A 199 -0.06 15.77 -9.64
N ILE A 200 -0.77 16.04 -8.53
CA ILE A 200 -1.27 15.00 -7.63
C ILE A 200 -2.22 14.06 -8.37
N ILE A 201 -3.20 14.61 -9.08
CA ILE A 201 -4.17 13.85 -9.88
C ILE A 201 -3.44 13.01 -10.92
N LYS A 202 -2.57 13.62 -11.69
CA LYS A 202 -1.79 12.94 -12.74
C LYS A 202 -0.98 11.78 -12.17
N THR A 203 -0.29 11.99 -11.07
CA THR A 203 0.57 10.97 -10.43
C THR A 203 -0.27 9.81 -9.91
N LYS A 204 -1.34 10.06 -9.19
CA LYS A 204 -2.19 8.99 -8.66
C LYS A 204 -2.81 8.17 -9.79
N LYS A 205 -3.24 8.82 -10.86
CA LYS A 205 -3.80 8.15 -12.04
C LYS A 205 -2.80 7.31 -12.83
N GLU A 206 -1.49 7.47 -12.62
CA GLU A 206 -0.48 6.59 -13.21
C GLU A 206 -0.76 5.11 -12.90
N LEU A 207 -1.36 4.81 -11.74
CA LEU A 207 -1.77 3.45 -11.37
C LEU A 207 -2.87 2.91 -12.31
N PHE A 208 -3.91 3.69 -12.56
CA PHE A 208 -4.96 3.32 -13.51
C PHE A 208 -4.41 3.21 -14.94
N ASP A 209 -3.58 4.15 -15.34
CA ASP A 209 -2.97 4.17 -16.68
C ASP A 209 -2.11 2.92 -16.91
N PHE A 210 -1.37 2.48 -15.89
CA PHE A 210 -0.60 1.24 -15.98
C PHE A 210 -1.49 0.03 -16.26
N VAL A 211 -2.56 -0.15 -15.50
CA VAL A 211 -3.49 -1.28 -15.67
C VAL A 211 -4.18 -1.22 -17.04
N LYS A 212 -4.59 -0.04 -17.49
CA LYS A 212 -5.20 0.15 -18.82
C LYS A 212 -4.23 -0.19 -19.95
N ASN A 213 -2.99 0.32 -19.86
CA ASN A 213 -1.97 0.16 -20.90
C ASN A 213 -1.36 -1.25 -20.96
N ASN A 214 -1.47 -2.01 -19.88
CA ASN A 214 -0.98 -3.39 -19.76
C ASN A 214 -2.13 -4.38 -19.55
N SER A 215 -3.28 -4.12 -20.15
CA SER A 215 -4.50 -4.87 -19.94
C SER A 215 -4.34 -6.36 -20.30
N CYS A 216 -4.75 -7.21 -19.40
CA CYS A 216 -4.88 -8.67 -19.55
C CYS A 216 -6.29 -9.11 -19.14
N GLU A 217 -6.55 -10.41 -19.13
CA GLU A 217 -7.85 -10.95 -18.75
C GLU A 217 -8.29 -10.51 -17.35
N LYS A 218 -7.36 -10.49 -16.39
CA LYS A 218 -7.61 -10.11 -14.99
C LYS A 218 -7.78 -8.60 -14.77
N SER A 219 -7.37 -7.77 -15.73
CA SER A 219 -7.29 -6.32 -15.54
C SER A 219 -8.64 -5.73 -15.19
N HIS A 220 -8.66 -4.89 -14.16
CA HIS A 220 -9.86 -4.21 -13.70
C HIS A 220 -9.48 -2.96 -12.89
N ILE A 221 -10.29 -1.92 -12.96
CA ILE A 221 -10.17 -0.75 -12.09
C ILE A 221 -11.46 -0.52 -11.30
N PHE A 222 -11.29 -0.04 -10.06
CA PHE A 222 -12.38 0.29 -9.16
C PHE A 222 -12.40 1.80 -8.95
N VAL A 223 -13.52 2.43 -9.27
CA VAL A 223 -13.62 3.89 -9.36
C VAL A 223 -14.59 4.42 -8.33
N ASN A 224 -14.09 5.27 -7.41
CA ASN A 224 -14.92 6.05 -6.52
C ASN A 224 -15.66 7.11 -7.35
N PHE A 225 -16.94 6.89 -7.60
CA PHE A 225 -17.77 7.77 -8.44
C PHE A 225 -18.12 9.09 -7.77
N ASP A 226 -17.93 9.21 -6.46
CA ASP A 226 -18.13 10.45 -5.70
C ASP A 226 -16.90 11.35 -5.69
N ASP A 227 -15.76 10.88 -6.18
CA ASP A 227 -14.55 11.68 -6.30
C ASP A 227 -14.50 12.39 -7.66
N GLU A 228 -14.54 13.73 -7.62
CA GLU A 228 -14.56 14.56 -8.83
C GLU A 228 -13.38 14.34 -9.77
N ALA A 229 -12.21 13.96 -9.23
CA ALA A 229 -11.03 13.67 -10.04
C ALA A 229 -11.07 12.27 -10.68
N LEU A 230 -11.90 11.36 -10.17
CA LEU A 230 -11.94 9.95 -10.58
C LEU A 230 -13.20 9.58 -11.36
N LYS A 231 -14.31 10.25 -11.16
CA LYS A 231 -15.63 9.85 -11.69
C LYS A 231 -15.67 9.68 -13.22
N ASP A 232 -14.87 10.42 -13.95
CA ASP A 232 -14.84 10.42 -15.42
C ASP A 232 -13.84 9.40 -16.01
N GLU A 233 -13.26 8.53 -15.19
CA GLU A 233 -12.36 7.48 -15.66
C GLU A 233 -13.07 6.53 -16.62
N THR A 234 -12.44 6.30 -17.77
CA THR A 234 -12.96 5.42 -18.82
C THR A 234 -12.10 4.18 -18.94
N PHE A 235 -12.74 3.03 -18.85
CA PHE A 235 -12.16 1.71 -19.11
C PHE A 235 -13.29 0.69 -19.23
N SER A 236 -13.19 -0.23 -20.19
CA SER A 236 -14.23 -1.24 -20.40
C SER A 236 -14.36 -2.23 -19.21
N LYS A 237 -13.26 -2.40 -18.47
CA LYS A 237 -13.18 -3.29 -17.29
C LYS A 237 -13.12 -2.43 -16.02
N LYS A 238 -14.22 -1.78 -15.67
CA LYS A 238 -14.32 -0.99 -14.45
C LYS A 238 -15.57 -1.32 -13.66
N THR A 239 -15.48 -1.12 -12.36
CA THR A 239 -16.62 -1.10 -11.44
C THR A 239 -16.61 0.23 -10.69
N THR A 240 -17.72 0.95 -10.74
CA THR A 240 -17.91 2.19 -10.00
C THR A 240 -18.59 1.91 -8.66
N TYR A 241 -18.24 2.67 -7.63
CA TYR A 241 -18.92 2.63 -6.33
C TYR A 241 -19.21 4.03 -5.82
N SER A 242 -20.32 4.20 -5.09
CA SER A 242 -20.79 5.49 -4.60
C SER A 242 -21.61 5.36 -3.32
N LEU A 243 -21.48 6.35 -2.44
CA LEU A 243 -22.34 6.56 -1.28
C LEU A 243 -23.46 7.58 -1.55
N ASN A 244 -23.33 8.41 -2.59
CA ASN A 244 -24.20 9.57 -2.81
C ASN A 244 -25.09 9.44 -4.04
N THR A 245 -24.68 8.65 -5.03
CA THR A 245 -25.38 8.52 -6.30
C THR A 245 -25.52 7.07 -6.75
N LYS A 246 -26.19 6.84 -7.86
CA LYS A 246 -26.29 5.52 -8.47
C LYS A 246 -24.96 5.18 -9.16
N ALA A 247 -24.40 4.05 -8.80
CA ALA A 247 -23.20 3.46 -9.39
C ALA A 247 -23.41 1.93 -9.53
N ASP A 248 -22.40 1.21 -10.03
CA ASP A 248 -22.48 -0.26 -10.10
C ASP A 248 -22.69 -0.85 -8.70
N ILE A 249 -21.98 -0.33 -7.72
CA ILE A 249 -22.14 -0.67 -6.31
C ILE A 249 -22.50 0.61 -5.55
N SER A 250 -23.75 0.71 -5.12
CA SER A 250 -24.24 1.84 -4.35
C SER A 250 -24.61 1.41 -2.94
N ALA A 251 -24.23 2.20 -1.95
CA ALA A 251 -24.60 2.01 -0.55
C ALA A 251 -24.92 3.36 0.09
N LYS A 252 -25.47 3.33 1.28
CA LYS A 252 -25.69 4.52 2.10
C LYS A 252 -24.74 4.48 3.30
N ALA A 253 -24.09 5.60 3.58
CA ALA A 253 -23.30 5.75 4.79
C ALA A 253 -24.22 6.07 5.98
N CYS A 254 -23.91 5.49 7.12
CA CYS A 254 -24.47 5.85 8.41
C CYS A 254 -23.40 5.75 9.50
N CYS A 255 -23.74 6.22 10.67
CA CYS A 255 -22.83 6.26 11.80
C CYS A 255 -23.62 5.92 13.07
N GLU A 256 -23.11 5.00 13.86
CA GLU A 256 -23.66 4.66 15.16
C GLU A 256 -22.58 4.81 16.22
N ASN A 257 -22.80 5.68 17.20
CA ASN A 257 -21.83 5.99 18.25
C ASN A 257 -20.42 6.36 17.74
N GLY A 258 -20.34 7.05 16.59
CA GLY A 258 -19.08 7.45 15.95
C GLY A 258 -18.47 6.41 15.03
N TYR A 259 -18.98 5.18 15.00
CA TYR A 259 -18.49 4.12 14.12
C TYR A 259 -19.14 4.19 12.74
N ALA A 260 -18.32 4.11 11.71
CA ALA A 260 -18.79 4.08 10.34
C ALA A 260 -19.51 2.77 10.01
N GLN A 261 -20.61 2.90 9.29
CA GLN A 261 -21.42 1.79 8.79
C GLN A 261 -21.88 2.10 7.37
N ILE A 262 -22.17 1.07 6.60
CA ILE A 262 -22.87 1.20 5.31
C ILE A 262 -24.09 0.30 5.26
N ILE A 263 -25.07 0.70 4.45
CA ILE A 263 -26.24 -0.12 4.11
C ILE A 263 -26.17 -0.41 2.62
N TYR A 264 -25.99 -1.68 2.30
CA TYR A 264 -25.94 -2.20 0.93
C TYR A 264 -27.06 -3.22 0.71
N LYS A 265 -27.98 -2.93 -0.23
CA LYS A 265 -29.14 -3.80 -0.54
C LYS A 265 -29.84 -4.28 0.74
N ASP A 266 -30.22 -3.34 1.60
CA ASP A 266 -30.88 -3.56 2.88
C ASP A 266 -30.05 -4.35 3.93
N ASN A 267 -28.78 -4.61 3.65
CA ASN A 267 -27.86 -5.23 4.62
C ASN A 267 -27.01 -4.15 5.30
N LEU A 268 -27.11 -4.07 6.62
CA LEU A 268 -26.27 -3.23 7.44
C LEU A 268 -24.90 -3.91 7.62
N ILE A 269 -23.84 -3.21 7.26
CA ILE A 269 -22.47 -3.60 7.52
C ILE A 269 -21.87 -2.63 8.52
N ALA A 270 -21.71 -3.09 9.75
CA ALA A 270 -21.09 -2.33 10.83
C ALA A 270 -19.57 -2.41 10.78
N SER A 271 -18.89 -1.54 11.50
CA SER A 271 -17.44 -1.58 11.62
C SER A 271 -16.96 -1.06 12.98
N ASN A 272 -15.69 -1.30 13.28
CA ASN A 272 -14.97 -0.71 14.40
C ASN A 272 -14.13 0.51 13.98
N LEU A 273 -14.47 1.13 12.85
CA LEU A 273 -13.77 2.29 12.30
C LEU A 273 -14.49 3.57 12.72
N VAL A 274 -13.79 4.45 13.42
CA VAL A 274 -14.33 5.75 13.84
C VAL A 274 -14.30 6.74 12.68
N GLY A 275 -15.40 7.46 12.52
CA GLY A 275 -15.55 8.49 11.51
C GLY A 275 -16.29 8.00 10.28
N VAL A 276 -17.37 8.71 9.93
CA VAL A 276 -18.24 8.37 8.79
C VAL A 276 -17.48 8.34 7.45
N TYR A 277 -16.40 9.08 7.32
CA TYR A 277 -15.54 9.04 6.12
C TYR A 277 -14.97 7.65 5.83
N ASN A 278 -14.84 6.78 6.85
CA ASN A 278 -14.45 5.39 6.67
C ASN A 278 -15.50 4.56 5.92
N ALA A 279 -16.71 5.06 5.73
CA ALA A 279 -17.72 4.40 4.92
C ALA A 279 -17.23 4.15 3.47
N TYR A 280 -16.43 5.06 2.90
CA TYR A 280 -15.81 4.85 1.60
C TYR A 280 -14.81 3.70 1.61
N ASN A 281 -14.03 3.56 2.66
CA ASN A 281 -13.06 2.47 2.80
C ASN A 281 -13.76 1.11 2.91
N ILE A 282 -14.87 1.07 3.67
CA ILE A 282 -15.74 -0.11 3.80
C ILE A 282 -16.37 -0.46 2.45
N LEU A 283 -16.92 0.53 1.74
CA LEU A 283 -17.54 0.33 0.44
C LEU A 283 -16.54 -0.16 -0.63
N ALA A 284 -15.33 0.36 -0.62
CA ALA A 284 -14.25 -0.10 -1.50
C ALA A 284 -13.93 -1.59 -1.26
N ALA A 285 -13.82 -2.00 0.00
CA ALA A 285 -13.57 -3.41 0.35
C ALA A 285 -14.75 -4.32 -0.02
N LEU A 286 -15.98 -3.87 0.18
CA LEU A 286 -17.19 -4.57 -0.28
C LEU A 286 -17.15 -4.75 -1.80
N THR A 287 -16.87 -3.69 -2.54
CA THR A 287 -16.84 -3.69 -4.01
C THR A 287 -15.83 -4.72 -4.54
N ILE A 288 -14.63 -4.72 -3.99
CA ILE A 288 -13.57 -5.66 -4.38
C ILE A 288 -13.92 -7.10 -3.95
N GLY A 289 -14.47 -7.28 -2.76
CA GLY A 289 -14.93 -8.59 -2.31
C GLY A 289 -15.98 -9.18 -3.23
N LEU A 290 -16.95 -8.40 -3.65
CA LEU A 290 -17.99 -8.83 -4.61
C LEU A 290 -17.40 -9.17 -5.99
N HIS A 291 -16.44 -8.39 -6.45
CA HIS A 291 -15.74 -8.65 -7.72
C HIS A 291 -15.07 -10.03 -7.73
N PHE A 292 -14.46 -10.43 -6.63
CA PHE A 292 -13.81 -11.74 -6.49
C PHE A 292 -14.76 -12.86 -6.04
N GLY A 293 -16.04 -12.58 -5.92
CA GLY A 293 -17.05 -13.58 -5.57
C GLY A 293 -17.04 -14.02 -4.11
N VAL A 294 -16.60 -13.15 -3.20
CA VAL A 294 -16.76 -13.39 -1.76
C VAL A 294 -18.24 -13.18 -1.41
N GLU A 295 -18.82 -14.13 -0.68
CA GLU A 295 -20.21 -14.06 -0.26
C GLU A 295 -20.45 -12.85 0.66
N LEU A 296 -21.59 -12.16 0.48
CA LEU A 296 -21.91 -10.94 1.23
C LEU A 296 -21.84 -11.13 2.75
N GLU A 297 -22.33 -12.25 3.27
CA GLU A 297 -22.24 -12.56 4.70
C GLU A 297 -20.80 -12.71 5.19
N GLN A 298 -19.91 -13.21 4.36
CA GLN A 298 -18.49 -13.33 4.69
C GLN A 298 -17.80 -11.96 4.64
N ILE A 299 -18.16 -11.11 3.67
CA ILE A 299 -17.68 -9.72 3.59
C ILE A 299 -18.09 -8.95 4.85
N LYS A 300 -19.36 -9.05 5.22
CA LYS A 300 -19.91 -8.41 6.43
C LYS A 300 -19.15 -8.85 7.67
N LYS A 301 -18.99 -10.16 7.89
CA LYS A 301 -18.22 -10.69 9.05
C LYS A 301 -16.79 -10.18 9.08
N ALA A 302 -16.10 -10.17 7.94
CA ALA A 302 -14.72 -9.71 7.86
C ALA A 302 -14.59 -8.24 8.27
N ILE A 303 -15.45 -7.37 7.77
CA ILE A 303 -15.44 -5.94 8.08
C ILE A 303 -15.81 -5.69 9.54
N GLU A 304 -16.84 -6.34 10.05
CA GLU A 304 -17.32 -6.19 11.44
C GLU A 304 -16.27 -6.67 12.48
N GLN A 305 -15.47 -7.66 12.14
CA GLN A 305 -14.43 -8.20 13.01
C GLN A 305 -13.10 -7.42 12.94
N TYR A 306 -12.90 -6.64 11.88
CA TYR A 306 -11.68 -5.85 11.72
C TYR A 306 -11.58 -4.75 12.76
N THR A 307 -10.46 -4.70 13.46
CA THR A 307 -10.13 -3.65 14.43
C THR A 307 -8.89 -2.90 13.96
N PRO A 308 -8.96 -1.57 13.76
CA PRO A 308 -7.80 -0.80 13.34
C PRO A 308 -6.70 -0.80 14.39
N SER A 309 -5.47 -0.84 13.92
CA SER A 309 -4.23 -0.63 14.65
C SER A 309 -3.46 0.53 14.01
N ASN A 310 -2.21 0.74 14.33
CA ASN A 310 -1.35 1.71 13.64
C ASN A 310 -1.76 3.19 13.80
N ASN A 311 -2.41 3.57 14.89
CA ASN A 311 -2.80 4.96 15.17
C ASN A 311 -3.67 5.62 14.07
N ARG A 312 -4.46 4.81 13.36
CA ARG A 312 -5.40 5.27 12.33
C ARG A 312 -6.83 5.02 12.81
N SER A 313 -7.48 6.06 13.32
CA SER A 313 -8.80 5.96 13.96
C SER A 313 -8.88 4.86 15.03
N GLN A 314 -7.78 4.61 15.71
CA GLN A 314 -7.65 3.57 16.73
C GLN A 314 -8.27 4.03 18.04
N ILE A 315 -9.09 3.19 18.66
CA ILE A 315 -9.68 3.47 19.97
C ILE A 315 -8.88 2.77 21.06
N LEU A 316 -8.47 3.55 22.05
CA LEU A 316 -7.91 3.05 23.30
C LEU A 316 -8.77 3.49 24.46
N LYS A 317 -9.22 2.52 25.25
CA LYS A 317 -9.95 2.79 26.50
C LYS A 317 -8.98 2.76 27.67
N THR A 318 -8.96 3.82 28.45
CA THR A 318 -8.26 3.91 29.72
C THR A 318 -9.29 3.82 30.86
N ASN A 319 -8.83 3.81 32.11
CA ASN A 319 -9.74 3.76 33.26
C ASN A 319 -10.75 4.92 33.29
N ASN A 320 -10.38 6.09 32.80
CA ASN A 320 -11.16 7.32 32.92
C ASN A 320 -11.52 7.97 31.56
N ASN A 321 -10.89 7.56 30.49
CA ASN A 321 -11.04 8.22 29.20
C ASN A 321 -11.09 7.22 28.04
N THR A 322 -11.72 7.65 26.97
CA THR A 322 -11.61 6.99 25.65
C THR A 322 -10.76 7.88 24.76
N LEU A 323 -9.66 7.34 24.24
CA LEU A 323 -8.75 8.02 23.33
C LEU A 323 -9.03 7.55 21.90
N ILE A 324 -9.12 8.49 20.97
CA ILE A 324 -9.15 8.20 19.54
C ILE A 324 -7.81 8.65 18.98
N LEU A 325 -7.02 7.69 18.55
CA LEU A 325 -5.70 7.93 17.97
C LEU A 325 -5.81 7.97 16.45
N ASP A 326 -5.67 9.15 15.88
CA ASP A 326 -5.62 9.38 14.44
C ASP A 326 -4.38 10.24 14.14
N CYS A 327 -3.22 9.71 14.51
CA CYS A 327 -1.96 10.46 14.60
C CYS A 327 -0.83 9.89 13.74
N TYR A 328 -1.16 9.07 12.75
CA TYR A 328 -0.15 8.54 11.83
C TYR A 328 0.35 9.62 10.87
N ASN A 329 -0.56 10.35 10.23
CA ASN A 329 -0.27 11.48 9.35
C ASN A 329 -1.46 12.44 9.35
N ALA A 330 -1.23 13.70 9.00
CA ALA A 330 -2.24 14.74 8.98
C ALA A 330 -2.13 15.59 7.72
N ASN A 331 -3.25 15.82 7.06
CA ASN A 331 -3.41 16.79 5.99
C ASN A 331 -4.76 17.53 6.15
N PRO A 332 -5.01 18.64 5.45
CA PRO A 332 -6.24 19.41 5.64
C PRO A 332 -7.51 18.58 5.49
N SER A 333 -7.61 17.73 4.47
CA SER A 333 -8.82 16.93 4.23
C SER A 333 -9.04 15.86 5.30
N SER A 334 -8.00 15.15 5.72
CA SER A 334 -8.11 14.14 6.77
C SER A 334 -8.44 14.75 8.13
N CYS A 335 -7.81 15.88 8.48
CA CYS A 335 -8.08 16.58 9.73
C CYS A 335 -9.50 17.12 9.79
N THR A 336 -9.99 17.74 8.72
CA THR A 336 -11.38 18.23 8.63
C THR A 336 -12.35 17.07 8.89
N SER A 337 -12.21 15.97 8.18
CA SER A 337 -13.08 14.81 8.34
C SER A 337 -13.03 14.21 9.76
N SER A 338 -11.83 14.10 10.34
CA SER A 338 -11.66 13.59 11.72
C SER A 338 -12.31 14.52 12.77
N ILE A 339 -12.12 15.84 12.63
CA ILE A 339 -12.69 16.83 13.56
C ILE A 339 -14.21 16.85 13.46
N GLU A 340 -14.78 16.85 12.26
CA GLU A 340 -16.23 16.81 12.04
C GLU A 340 -16.83 15.53 12.64
N SER A 341 -16.22 14.39 12.43
CA SER A 341 -16.63 13.12 13.02
C SER A 341 -16.59 13.17 14.55
N PHE A 342 -15.51 13.69 15.11
CA PHE A 342 -15.34 13.84 16.56
C PHE A 342 -16.35 14.83 17.17
N ALA A 343 -16.63 15.93 16.46
CA ALA A 343 -17.61 16.91 16.90
C ALA A 343 -19.02 16.30 17.02
N ASN A 344 -19.37 15.36 16.15
CA ASN A 344 -20.66 14.70 16.12
C ASN A 344 -20.78 13.49 17.06
N MET A 345 -19.70 13.06 17.71
CA MET A 345 -19.76 11.98 18.69
C MET A 345 -20.41 12.45 19.99
N GLU A 346 -21.19 11.57 20.62
CA GLU A 346 -21.77 11.85 21.94
C GLU A 346 -20.72 11.60 23.05
N ALA A 347 -20.42 12.65 23.81
CA ALA A 347 -19.57 12.57 24.99
C ALA A 347 -19.81 13.77 25.91
N ASN A 348 -19.69 13.57 27.22
CA ASN A 348 -19.89 14.64 28.21
C ASN A 348 -18.81 15.73 28.09
N HIS A 349 -17.58 15.32 27.88
CA HIS A 349 -16.43 16.23 27.72
C HIS A 349 -15.59 15.76 26.54
N LYS A 350 -15.22 16.67 25.66
CA LYS A 350 -14.41 16.39 24.48
C LYS A 350 -13.18 17.29 24.45
N MET A 351 -12.03 16.72 24.13
CA MET A 351 -10.78 17.46 23.99
C MET A 351 -10.04 16.96 22.75
N VAL A 352 -9.51 17.88 21.96
CA VAL A 352 -8.72 17.57 20.74
C VAL A 352 -7.30 18.04 20.93
N PHE A 353 -6.34 17.19 20.61
CA PHE A 353 -4.92 17.53 20.50
C PHE A 353 -4.52 17.45 19.03
N MET A 354 -4.02 18.53 18.48
CA MET A 354 -3.59 18.59 17.09
C MET A 354 -2.10 18.91 17.00
N GLY A 355 -1.38 18.16 16.19
CA GLY A 355 -0.01 18.47 15.80
C GLY A 355 0.06 19.36 14.57
N ALA A 356 1.24 19.88 14.27
CA ALA A 356 1.49 20.63 13.05
C ALA A 356 1.37 19.71 11.81
N MET A 357 0.74 20.23 10.75
CA MET A 357 0.73 19.56 9.45
C MET A 357 2.03 19.88 8.72
N LYS A 358 2.70 18.84 8.25
CA LYS A 358 3.92 18.95 7.44
C LYS A 358 3.58 18.75 5.96
N GLU A 359 4.52 19.06 5.08
CA GLU A 359 4.43 18.81 3.63
C GLU A 359 3.37 19.65 2.89
N LEU A 360 2.93 20.77 3.46
CA LEU A 360 1.97 21.69 2.82
C LEU A 360 2.64 22.80 2.00
N GLY A 361 3.97 22.96 2.06
CA GLY A 361 4.67 24.03 1.38
C GLY A 361 4.18 25.42 1.79
N GLU A 362 3.95 26.31 0.83
CA GLU A 362 3.47 27.69 1.07
C GLU A 362 2.02 27.76 1.61
N VAL A 363 1.29 26.65 1.63
CA VAL A 363 -0.10 26.58 2.11
C VAL A 363 -0.17 26.21 3.61
N SER A 364 0.97 26.00 4.24
CA SER A 364 1.08 25.62 5.66
C SER A 364 0.65 26.73 6.63
#